data_e823788f75a5bac8edd00f0622a56c99
#
_entry.id   e823788f75a5bac8edd00f0622a56c99
#
_cell.length_a   1.000
_cell.length_b   1.000
_cell.length_c   1.000
_cell.angle_alpha   90.00
_cell.angle_beta   90.00
_cell.angle_gamma   90.00
#
_symmetry.space_group_name_H-M   'P 1'
#
loop_
_entity.id
_entity.type
_entity.pdbx_description
1 polymer ?
#
loop_
_entity_poly.entity_id
_entity_poly.type
_entity_poly.pdbx_seq_one_letter_code
_entity_poly.pdbx_strand_id
1 'polypeptide(L)'
;MKTLLNIIWLVLCGFWMFLGYLLAGIILCVLIITIPWGIASFRIGLYALWPFGRTVVATPTSGALTFIGNVIWFILAGWWLAIGHIVSGVALAITIIGIPLAIADFKMIPVSLAPLGKRIVEVGAAPVAGATVVHGVPAA
;
A
#
# COMPACT_ATOMS: atom_id res chain seq x y z
N MET A 1 -0.75 20.51 -7.06
CA MET A 1 -1.80 19.49 -7.22
C MET A 1 -1.60 18.26 -6.33
N LYS A 2 -0.42 17.63 -6.30
CA LYS A 2 -0.16 16.43 -5.47
C LYS A 2 -0.48 16.63 -3.98
N THR A 3 -0.06 17.75 -3.41
CA THR A 3 -0.31 18.05 -1.99
C THR A 3 -1.80 18.19 -1.69
N LEU A 4 -2.56 18.87 -2.54
CA LEU A 4 -4.01 19.00 -2.36
C LEU A 4 -4.72 17.65 -2.44
N LEU A 5 -4.35 16.82 -3.42
CA LEU A 5 -4.89 15.45 -3.54
C LEU A 5 -4.56 14.60 -2.32
N ASN A 6 -3.34 14.70 -1.79
CA ASN A 6 -2.94 13.99 -0.58
C ASN A 6 -3.71 14.47 0.66
N ILE A 7 -4.00 15.75 0.79
CA ILE A 7 -4.78 16.28 1.92
C ILE A 7 -6.22 15.78 1.85
N ILE A 8 -6.85 15.86 0.68
CA ILE A 8 -8.22 15.35 0.48
C ILE A 8 -8.26 13.84 0.72
N TRP A 9 -7.29 13.12 0.17
CA TRP A 9 -7.11 11.69 0.38
C TRP A 9 -6.97 11.34 1.87
N LEU A 10 -6.10 12.05 2.60
CA LEU A 10 -5.84 11.83 4.02
C LEU A 10 -7.12 11.89 4.85
N VAL A 11 -7.96 12.90 4.60
CA VAL A 11 -9.22 13.10 5.33
C VAL A 11 -10.27 12.04 4.98
N LEU A 12 -10.40 11.70 3.69
CA LEU A 12 -11.47 10.83 3.21
C LEU A 12 -11.15 9.35 3.40
N CYS A 13 -9.92 8.93 3.16
CA CYS A 13 -9.54 7.52 3.12
C CYS A 13 -8.22 7.22 3.82
N GLY A 14 -7.16 7.96 3.51
CA GLY A 14 -5.79 7.65 3.91
C GLY A 14 -5.59 7.45 5.41
N PHE A 15 -6.23 8.27 6.23
CA PHE A 15 -6.16 8.17 7.69
C PHE A 15 -6.76 6.86 8.20
N TRP A 16 -7.92 6.48 7.69
CA TRP A 16 -8.62 5.26 8.09
C TRP A 16 -7.88 4.00 7.66
N MET A 17 -7.38 3.99 6.43
CA MET A 17 -6.55 2.90 5.93
C MET A 17 -5.24 2.78 6.72
N PHE A 18 -4.60 3.90 7.06
CA PHE A 18 -3.41 3.90 7.92
C PHE A 18 -3.70 3.26 9.29
N LEU A 19 -4.83 3.56 9.91
CA LEU A 19 -5.21 2.95 11.19
C LEU A 19 -5.35 1.42 11.06
N GLY A 20 -5.88 0.93 9.94
CA GLY A 20 -5.95 -0.49 9.64
C GLY A 20 -4.57 -1.14 9.56
N TYR A 21 -3.64 -0.53 8.83
CA TYR A 21 -2.26 -1.00 8.73
C TYR A 21 -1.49 -0.88 10.05
N LEU A 22 -1.75 0.17 10.83
CA LEU A 22 -1.15 0.36 12.14
C LEU A 22 -1.59 -0.76 13.10
N LEU A 23 -2.88 -1.05 13.14
CA LEU A 23 -3.43 -2.12 13.96
C LEU A 23 -2.86 -3.49 13.55
N ALA A 24 -2.86 -3.80 12.27
CA ALA A 24 -2.25 -5.03 11.75
C ALA A 24 -0.76 -5.12 12.11
N GLY A 25 -0.02 -4.03 11.95
CA GLY A 25 1.40 -3.95 12.28
C GLY A 25 1.68 -4.20 13.76
N ILE A 26 0.88 -3.61 14.65
CA ILE A 26 1.02 -3.81 16.11
C ILE A 26 0.75 -5.27 16.47
N ILE A 27 -0.34 -5.86 15.98
CA ILE A 27 -0.69 -7.26 16.25
C ILE A 27 0.41 -8.19 15.78
N LEU A 28 0.92 -7.98 14.57
CA LEU A 28 1.98 -8.80 14.00
C LEU A 28 3.32 -8.63 14.74
N CYS A 29 3.62 -7.45 15.26
CA CYS A 29 4.83 -7.23 16.07
C CYS A 29 4.73 -7.89 17.45
N VAL A 30 3.55 -7.93 18.07
CA VAL A 30 3.33 -8.60 19.36
C VAL A 30 3.58 -10.11 19.26
N LEU A 31 3.30 -10.71 18.12
CA LEU A 31 3.54 -12.14 17.88
C LEU A 31 5.02 -12.50 17.62
N ILE A 32 5.94 -11.57 17.71
CA ILE A 32 7.40 -11.68 17.58
C ILE A 32 7.86 -12.34 16.27
N ILE A 33 7.41 -13.56 15.96
CA ILE A 33 7.76 -14.29 14.73
C ILE A 33 7.32 -13.52 13.48
N THR A 34 6.25 -12.73 13.58
CA THR A 34 5.66 -11.97 12.49
C THR A 34 6.12 -10.51 12.42
N ILE A 35 7.17 -10.12 13.16
CA ILE A 35 7.75 -8.77 13.12
C ILE A 35 8.07 -8.29 11.70
N PRO A 36 8.69 -9.09 10.79
CA PRO A 36 8.95 -8.63 9.42
C PRO A 36 7.70 -8.17 8.67
N TRP A 37 6.57 -8.85 8.90
CA TRP A 37 5.27 -8.49 8.32
C TRP A 37 4.67 -7.26 9.02
N GLY A 38 4.87 -7.12 10.33
CA GLY A 38 4.50 -5.92 11.08
C GLY A 38 5.19 -4.68 10.53
N ILE A 39 6.49 -4.74 10.28
CA ILE A 39 7.27 -3.66 9.65
C ILE A 39 6.76 -3.36 8.24
N ALA A 40 6.45 -4.39 7.44
CA ALA A 40 5.86 -4.22 6.12
C ALA A 40 4.51 -3.49 6.20
N SER A 41 3.67 -3.84 7.18
CA SER A 41 2.39 -3.17 7.45
C SER A 41 2.57 -1.67 7.73
N PHE A 42 3.49 -1.30 8.60
CA PHE A 42 3.77 0.12 8.88
C PHE A 42 4.24 0.88 7.64
N ARG A 43 5.08 0.26 6.81
CA ARG A 43 5.55 0.87 5.55
C ARG A 43 4.40 1.14 4.58
N ILE A 44 3.50 0.18 4.42
CA ILE A 44 2.32 0.36 3.56
C ILE A 44 1.38 1.39 4.18
N GLY A 45 1.20 1.37 5.50
CA GLY A 45 0.40 2.37 6.21
C GLY A 45 0.89 3.79 5.97
N LEU A 46 2.20 4.03 6.06
CA LEU A 46 2.80 5.33 5.72
C LEU A 46 2.64 5.71 4.25
N TYR A 47 2.61 4.73 3.35
CA TYR A 47 2.27 4.95 1.96
C TYR A 47 0.79 5.32 1.79
N ALA A 48 -0.10 4.64 2.52
CA ALA A 48 -1.53 4.93 2.52
C ALA A 48 -1.87 6.33 3.04
N LEU A 49 -1.07 6.90 3.94
CA LEU A 49 -1.25 8.29 4.37
C LEU A 49 -0.97 9.31 3.25
N TRP A 50 0.03 9.04 2.40
CA TRP A 50 0.51 10.01 1.41
C TRP A 50 0.89 9.32 0.10
N PRO A 51 -0.10 8.83 -0.70
CA PRO A 51 0.18 8.00 -1.87
C PRO A 51 0.59 8.80 -3.11
N PHE A 52 0.08 10.03 -3.28
CA PHE A 52 0.34 10.81 -4.48
C PHE A 52 1.78 11.33 -4.51
N GLY A 53 2.52 10.98 -5.55
CA GLY A 53 3.94 11.25 -5.70
C GLY A 53 4.83 10.06 -5.36
N ARG A 54 4.26 8.93 -4.94
CA ARG A 54 4.97 7.67 -4.66
C ARG A 54 4.51 6.57 -5.61
N THR A 55 5.38 5.60 -5.83
CA THR A 55 5.10 4.42 -6.65
C THR A 55 5.66 3.17 -5.99
N VAL A 56 5.15 2.02 -6.38
CA VAL A 56 5.61 0.72 -5.90
C VAL A 56 6.44 0.06 -7.00
N VAL A 57 7.64 -0.36 -6.65
CA VAL A 57 8.53 -1.10 -7.53
C VAL A 57 8.76 -2.51 -6.98
N ALA A 58 8.76 -3.50 -7.87
CA ALA A 58 9.18 -4.86 -7.54
C ALA A 58 10.71 -4.93 -7.55
N THR A 59 11.29 -5.55 -6.52
CA THR A 59 12.74 -5.78 -6.44
C THR A 59 13.07 -7.20 -6.92
N PRO A 60 14.26 -7.45 -7.52
CA PRO A 60 14.63 -8.76 -8.05
C PRO A 60 14.84 -9.85 -6.99
N THR A 61 14.68 -9.54 -5.71
CA THR A 61 14.80 -10.48 -4.58
C THR A 61 13.56 -11.38 -4.39
N SER A 62 12.85 -11.69 -5.46
CA SER A 62 11.68 -12.57 -5.42
C SER A 62 12.13 -14.04 -5.49
N GLY A 63 12.38 -14.64 -4.34
CA GLY A 63 12.62 -16.07 -4.20
C GLY A 63 11.44 -16.81 -3.56
N ALA A 64 11.59 -18.12 -3.36
CA ALA A 64 10.58 -18.96 -2.70
C ALA A 64 10.18 -18.43 -1.31
N LEU A 65 11.14 -17.89 -0.54
CA LEU A 65 10.88 -17.29 0.78
C LEU A 65 9.97 -16.06 0.69
N THR A 66 10.15 -15.21 -0.33
CA THR A 66 9.28 -14.05 -0.58
C THR A 66 7.85 -14.50 -0.92
N PHE A 67 7.72 -15.54 -1.74
CA PHE A 67 6.41 -16.11 -2.06
C PHE A 67 5.71 -16.65 -0.81
N ILE A 68 6.38 -17.50 -0.03
CA ILE A 68 5.83 -18.06 1.23
C ILE A 68 5.46 -16.93 2.20
N GLY A 69 6.33 -15.94 2.34
CA GLY A 69 6.08 -14.79 3.18
C GLY A 69 4.84 -13.98 2.75
N ASN A 70 4.61 -13.82 1.46
CA ASN A 70 3.41 -13.15 0.94
C ASN A 70 2.14 -13.99 1.15
N VAL A 71 2.22 -15.32 1.08
CA VAL A 71 1.10 -16.22 1.40
C VAL A 71 0.71 -16.07 2.88
N ILE A 72 1.70 -16.08 3.77
CA ILE A 72 1.48 -15.87 5.21
C ILE A 72 0.84 -14.49 5.45
N TRP A 73 1.40 -13.44 4.85
CA TRP A 73 0.83 -12.09 4.94
C TRP A 73 -0.61 -12.05 4.44
N PHE A 74 -0.91 -12.64 3.28
CA PHE A 74 -2.24 -12.69 2.72
C PHE A 74 -3.25 -13.27 3.72
N ILE A 75 -2.90 -14.38 4.37
CA ILE A 75 -3.76 -15.04 5.35
C ILE A 75 -3.96 -14.18 6.60
N LEU A 76 -2.89 -13.53 7.10
CA LEU A 76 -2.91 -12.80 8.36
C LEU A 76 -3.57 -11.41 8.23
N ALA A 77 -3.24 -10.67 7.17
CA ALA A 77 -3.64 -9.26 7.06
C ALA A 77 -4.04 -8.84 5.64
N GLY A 78 -3.44 -9.39 4.61
CA GLY A 78 -3.52 -8.89 3.24
C GLY A 78 -4.93 -8.83 2.68
N TRP A 79 -5.72 -9.86 2.88
CA TRP A 79 -7.05 -9.97 2.30
C TRP A 79 -8.04 -8.94 2.84
N TRP A 80 -8.09 -8.71 4.15
CA TRP A 80 -9.04 -7.75 4.73
C TRP A 80 -8.61 -6.30 4.50
N LEU A 81 -7.30 -6.02 4.45
CA LEU A 81 -6.78 -4.72 4.05
C LEU A 81 -7.08 -4.41 2.58
N ALA A 82 -6.94 -5.41 1.70
CA ALA A 82 -7.31 -5.27 0.29
C ALA A 82 -8.82 -5.02 0.11
N ILE A 83 -9.67 -5.71 0.89
CA ILE A 83 -11.11 -5.43 0.91
C ILE A 83 -11.37 -3.99 1.36
N GLY A 84 -10.66 -3.49 2.37
CA GLY A 84 -10.73 -2.09 2.79
C GLY A 84 -10.48 -1.13 1.63
N HIS A 85 -9.43 -1.35 0.84
CA HIS A 85 -9.14 -0.55 -0.36
C HIS A 85 -10.20 -0.68 -1.45
N ILE A 86 -10.79 -1.86 -1.62
CA ILE A 86 -11.90 -2.06 -2.59
C ILE A 86 -13.12 -1.26 -2.16
N VAL A 87 -13.52 -1.37 -0.89
CA VAL A 87 -14.71 -0.69 -0.36
C VAL A 87 -14.53 0.83 -0.42
N SER A 88 -13.40 1.35 0.04
CA SER A 88 -13.13 2.79 -0.01
C SER A 88 -13.01 3.29 -1.44
N GLY A 89 -12.33 2.54 -2.33
CA GLY A 89 -12.20 2.89 -3.74
C GLY A 89 -13.56 2.94 -4.46
N VAL A 90 -14.44 1.98 -4.20
CA VAL A 90 -15.80 1.99 -4.75
C VAL A 90 -16.59 3.18 -4.21
N ALA A 91 -16.54 3.44 -2.90
CA ALA A 91 -17.22 4.58 -2.28
C ALA A 91 -16.74 5.93 -2.87
N LEU A 92 -15.44 6.08 -3.11
CA LEU A 92 -14.87 7.26 -3.74
C LEU A 92 -15.28 7.36 -5.22
N ALA A 93 -15.33 6.22 -5.95
CA ALA A 93 -15.69 6.20 -7.36
C ALA A 93 -17.16 6.59 -7.63
N ILE A 94 -18.06 6.38 -6.67
CA ILE A 94 -19.45 6.83 -6.76
C ILE A 94 -19.52 8.37 -6.82
N THR A 95 -18.59 9.06 -6.21
CA THR A 95 -18.45 10.50 -6.33
C THR A 95 -17.53 10.83 -7.52
N ILE A 96 -18.01 11.60 -8.47
CA ILE A 96 -17.21 11.93 -9.70
C ILE A 96 -15.87 12.57 -9.32
N ILE A 97 -15.86 13.43 -8.30
CA ILE A 97 -14.65 14.09 -7.78
C ILE A 97 -13.69 13.07 -7.13
N GLY A 98 -14.21 11.98 -6.59
CA GLY A 98 -13.43 10.92 -5.94
C GLY A 98 -12.77 9.93 -6.91
N ILE A 99 -13.05 9.96 -8.22
CA ILE A 99 -12.47 9.02 -9.19
C ILE A 99 -10.93 9.00 -9.16
N PRO A 100 -10.21 10.12 -9.15
CA PRO A 100 -8.74 10.11 -9.04
C PRO A 100 -8.25 9.46 -7.75
N LEU A 101 -8.99 9.63 -6.66
CA LEU A 101 -8.70 9.03 -5.36
C LEU A 101 -9.01 7.53 -5.36
N ALA A 102 -10.11 7.11 -5.99
CA ALA A 102 -10.47 5.71 -6.17
C ALA A 102 -9.39 4.93 -6.95
N ILE A 103 -8.82 5.54 -7.99
CA ILE A 103 -7.72 4.96 -8.75
C ILE A 103 -6.50 4.74 -7.84
N ALA A 104 -6.20 5.67 -6.93
CA ALA A 104 -5.12 5.50 -5.96
C ALA A 104 -5.40 4.32 -5.01
N ASP A 105 -6.63 4.17 -4.51
CA ASP A 105 -7.04 3.03 -3.70
C ASP A 105 -6.83 1.70 -4.41
N PHE A 106 -7.36 1.57 -5.63
CA PHE A 106 -7.23 0.34 -6.40
C PHE A 106 -5.78 -0.02 -6.73
N LYS A 107 -4.91 0.97 -6.93
CA LYS A 107 -3.47 0.76 -7.13
C LYS A 107 -2.74 0.29 -5.88
N MET A 108 -3.30 0.48 -4.70
CA MET A 108 -2.74 -0.03 -3.45
C MET A 108 -3.08 -1.49 -3.19
N ILE A 109 -4.09 -2.06 -3.84
CA ILE A 109 -4.53 -3.45 -3.63
C ILE A 109 -3.38 -4.46 -3.83
N PRO A 110 -2.58 -4.43 -4.92
CA PRO A 110 -1.51 -5.41 -5.11
C PRO A 110 -0.42 -5.37 -4.04
N VAL A 111 -0.09 -4.19 -3.50
CA VAL A 111 0.90 -4.09 -2.41
C VAL A 111 0.28 -4.52 -1.08
N SER A 112 -1.03 -4.34 -0.89
CA SER A 112 -1.76 -4.83 0.27
C SER A 112 -1.83 -6.35 0.31
N LEU A 113 -1.94 -7.00 -0.85
CA LEU A 113 -2.01 -8.47 -0.96
C LEU A 113 -0.64 -9.14 -0.84
N ALA A 114 0.42 -8.52 -1.35
CA ALA A 114 1.75 -9.10 -1.40
C ALA A 114 2.84 -8.02 -1.26
N PRO A 115 3.18 -7.60 -0.03
CA PRO A 115 4.12 -6.49 0.20
C PRO A 115 5.59 -6.88 0.09
N LEU A 116 5.92 -8.16 0.32
CA LEU A 116 7.31 -8.60 0.30
C LEU A 116 7.84 -8.64 -1.14
N GLY A 117 9.09 -8.22 -1.32
CA GLY A 117 9.68 -8.09 -2.65
C GLY A 117 9.27 -6.80 -3.37
N LYS A 118 8.60 -5.87 -2.68
CA LYS A 118 8.20 -4.56 -3.21
C LYS A 118 8.77 -3.44 -2.35
N ARG A 119 9.09 -2.32 -3.00
CA ARG A 119 9.55 -1.09 -2.34
C ARG A 119 8.69 0.08 -2.79
N ILE A 120 8.44 0.99 -1.85
CA ILE A 120 7.76 2.25 -2.11
C ILE A 120 8.83 3.30 -2.33
N VAL A 121 8.79 3.96 -3.48
CA VAL A 121 9.76 4.99 -3.88
C VAL A 121 9.02 6.24 -4.34
N GLU A 122 9.70 7.39 -4.28
CA GLU A 122 9.15 8.62 -4.85
C GLU A 122 9.21 8.58 -6.38
N VAL A 123 8.19 9.14 -7.01
CA VAL A 123 8.16 9.28 -8.47
C VAL A 123 9.27 10.25 -8.89
N GLY A 124 10.17 9.78 -9.76
CA GLY A 124 11.35 10.54 -10.19
C GLY A 124 12.60 10.30 -9.34
N ALA A 125 12.55 9.46 -8.30
CA ALA A 125 13.74 8.97 -7.62
C ALA A 125 14.63 8.16 -8.57
N ALA A 126 15.93 8.10 -8.25
CA ALA A 126 16.89 7.30 -9.04
C ALA A 126 16.39 5.85 -9.19
N PRO A 127 16.52 5.27 -10.39
CA PRO A 127 16.03 3.92 -10.64
C PRO A 127 16.73 2.92 -9.70
N VAL A 128 15.94 2.12 -9.03
CA VAL A 128 16.44 0.98 -8.26
C VAL A 128 16.89 -0.08 -9.27
N ALA A 129 18.16 -0.47 -9.23
CA ALA A 129 18.73 -1.41 -10.19
C ALA A 129 17.89 -2.71 -10.26
N GLY A 130 17.47 -3.09 -11.46
CA GLY A 130 16.69 -4.30 -11.71
C GLY A 130 15.22 -4.25 -11.24
N ALA A 131 14.74 -3.11 -10.73
CA ALA A 131 13.36 -2.98 -10.28
C ALA A 131 12.42 -2.66 -11.45
N THR A 132 11.23 -3.26 -11.44
CA THR A 132 10.14 -2.95 -12.36
C THR A 132 9.03 -2.20 -11.64
N VAL A 133 8.48 -1.17 -12.27
CA VAL A 133 7.32 -0.45 -11.72
C VAL A 133 6.10 -1.36 -11.72
N VAL A 134 5.55 -1.63 -10.56
CA VAL A 134 4.34 -2.45 -10.40
C VAL A 134 3.10 -1.58 -10.54
N HIS A 135 3.05 -0.51 -9.76
CA HIS A 135 1.99 0.49 -9.81
C HIS A 135 2.53 1.86 -9.42
N GLY A 136 2.20 2.87 -10.21
CA GLY A 136 2.42 4.26 -9.87
C GLY A 136 1.08 4.97 -9.71
N VAL A 137 0.92 5.73 -8.63
CA VAL A 137 -0.10 6.78 -8.63
C VAL A 137 0.44 7.86 -9.56
N PRO A 138 -0.28 8.24 -10.64
CA PRO A 138 0.23 9.22 -11.58
C PRO A 138 0.66 10.47 -10.83
N ALA A 139 1.80 11.01 -11.23
CA ALA A 139 2.14 12.36 -10.85
C ALA A 139 1.10 13.28 -11.52
N ALA A 140 0.15 13.68 -10.73
CA ALA A 140 -0.77 14.71 -11.17
C ALA A 140 -0.07 16.07 -11.21
#